data_425989ef3bdb0ea7882c923dc3a1a965
#
_entry.id   425989ef3bdb0ea7882c923dc3a1a965
#
_cell.length_a   1.000
_cell.length_b   1.000
_cell.length_c   1.000
_cell.angle_alpha   90.00
_cell.angle_beta   90.00
_cell.angle_gamma   90.00
#
_symmetry.space_group_name_H-M   'P 1'
#
loop_
_entity.id
_entity.type
_entity.pdbx_description
1 polymer ?
#
loop_
_entity_poly.entity_id
_entity_poly.type
_entity_poly.pdbx_seq_one_letter_code
_entity_poly.pdbx_strand_id
1 'polypeptide(L)'
;MALPDLITVEELFSPPERAAASISPDGTRIAYLAPWRNRLNVWVTDVEATGGESDFDAEPRCVTADENRSITMFQWTPDPRWMLFMQDTNGDENWHVHRIDLDDPEAAAVDLTPFPGVRTDFVQPLGMPGRAIVHMNKRTPELMDAYELDIANGELTLRAENPGNIVSWMSSHDGKLFGTTMTVDGDLEISQWDESTRTMRLIGTYDGKDYPLGIWPVQVTPDGSGIWIGSNRDTDRTRLVRIDVATGEETEVDSHPEFDLAGPLGLVAPLILDNRSGELLGARYVGERQVIHALDPRFAEVLANVEELAEGDVTALRSDDDGRRWIVSFNSDREPGATYLYDHDTGESRLLFRPLPHLDPDALAPMTPVTITSRDGLPLHSYLTLPVGIEPVGLPMVLLVNGGPWARDAWGFAAEVQLLANRGYAVLQVNFRGSTGYGKAFVKAAVGEFAGKMHDDLIDAVDWAVEQGYADRERVAIFGGSYGGYAALVGVTFTPDVFAAAIDYVGISSLANFMRTLPNVARPFLANNWHAFVGDPSDPEQEADMLARSPITYVDRIKTPLLVVQGANDSRVVQAESDNLVAALRDRGVDVEYMVKDDEGHGFLNPDNQIDLYHAVERFLAEHLGGRVG
;
A
#
# COMPACT_ATOMS: atom_id res chain seq x y z
N MET A 1 5.50 -3.43 35.89
CA MET A 1 6.45 -4.29 35.11
C MET A 1 7.70 -3.46 34.82
N ALA A 2 8.86 -4.08 34.62
CA ALA A 2 10.04 -3.31 34.20
C ALA A 2 9.84 -2.85 32.76
N LEU A 3 10.43 -1.69 32.40
CA LEU A 3 10.49 -1.25 31.01
C LEU A 3 11.28 -2.28 30.19
N PRO A 4 10.85 -2.58 28.96
CA PRO A 4 11.66 -3.38 28.06
C PRO A 4 12.95 -2.63 27.70
N ASP A 5 13.97 -3.37 27.26
CA ASP A 5 15.17 -2.78 26.69
C ASP A 5 14.81 -1.89 25.50
N LEU A 6 15.67 -0.94 25.18
CA LEU A 6 15.51 -0.15 23.97
C LEU A 6 15.79 -1.03 22.75
N ILE A 7 14.81 -1.12 21.87
CA ILE A 7 14.97 -1.71 20.55
C ILE A 7 15.59 -0.63 19.68
N THR A 8 16.72 -0.89 19.04
CA THR A 8 17.41 0.10 18.22
C THR A 8 16.64 0.39 16.93
N VAL A 9 16.89 1.55 16.32
CA VAL A 9 16.31 1.88 15.02
C VAL A 9 16.74 0.85 13.98
N GLU A 10 18.00 0.39 14.02
CA GLU A 10 18.55 -0.62 13.14
C GLU A 10 17.82 -1.97 13.27
N GLU A 11 17.46 -2.39 14.49
CA GLU A 11 16.71 -3.64 14.72
C GLU A 11 15.31 -3.61 14.08
N LEU A 12 14.68 -2.44 13.98
CA LEU A 12 13.35 -2.28 13.41
C LEU A 12 13.34 -2.01 11.91
N PHE A 13 14.34 -1.28 11.40
CA PHE A 13 14.34 -0.74 10.03
C PHE A 13 15.44 -1.31 9.12
N SER A 14 16.33 -2.18 9.63
CA SER A 14 17.19 -2.96 8.74
C SER A 14 16.36 -3.91 7.88
N PRO A 15 16.86 -4.28 6.69
CA PRO A 15 16.17 -5.25 5.85
C PRO A 15 15.84 -6.53 6.65
N PRO A 16 14.64 -7.10 6.47
CA PRO A 16 14.30 -8.37 7.10
C PRO A 16 15.25 -9.47 6.64
N GLU A 17 15.52 -10.47 7.48
CA GLU A 17 16.34 -11.62 7.09
C GLU A 17 15.77 -12.33 5.87
N ARG A 18 14.44 -12.49 5.85
CA ARG A 18 13.67 -13.02 4.71
C ARG A 18 12.26 -12.45 4.72
N ALA A 19 11.68 -12.26 3.52
CA ALA A 19 10.32 -11.76 3.36
C ALA A 19 9.69 -12.25 2.04
N ALA A 20 8.39 -12.07 1.89
CA ALA A 20 7.65 -12.20 0.63
C ALA A 20 7.87 -13.53 -0.11
N ALA A 21 7.80 -14.67 0.61
CA ALA A 21 7.98 -15.97 -0.04
C ALA A 21 6.86 -16.31 -1.02
N SER A 22 7.23 -17.02 -2.09
CA SER A 22 6.31 -17.54 -3.10
C SER A 22 6.82 -18.88 -3.64
N ILE A 23 5.90 -19.81 -3.91
CA ILE A 23 6.23 -21.13 -4.47
C ILE A 23 6.14 -21.08 -6.00
N SER A 24 7.00 -21.84 -6.68
CA SER A 24 6.95 -22.00 -8.15
C SER A 24 5.70 -22.77 -8.57
N PRO A 25 5.20 -22.55 -9.81
CA PRO A 25 4.01 -23.24 -10.33
C PRO A 25 4.10 -24.77 -10.24
N ASP A 26 5.28 -25.33 -10.47
CA ASP A 26 5.55 -26.78 -10.39
C ASP A 26 5.77 -27.29 -8.95
N GLY A 27 5.70 -26.41 -7.94
CA GLY A 27 5.86 -26.76 -6.54
C GLY A 27 7.29 -27.19 -6.12
N THR A 28 8.31 -27.00 -6.98
CA THR A 28 9.67 -27.49 -6.73
C THR A 28 10.59 -26.48 -6.07
N ARG A 29 10.32 -25.17 -6.22
CA ARG A 29 11.18 -24.09 -5.75
C ARG A 29 10.40 -23.06 -4.94
N ILE A 30 11.09 -22.42 -4.00
CA ILE A 30 10.59 -21.27 -3.24
C ILE A 30 11.48 -20.07 -3.58
N ALA A 31 10.86 -18.95 -3.93
CA ALA A 31 11.52 -17.65 -4.05
C ALA A 31 11.13 -16.75 -2.89
N TYR A 32 12.04 -15.91 -2.42
CA TYR A 32 11.83 -14.96 -1.35
C TYR A 32 12.77 -13.78 -1.47
N LEU A 33 12.46 -12.68 -0.77
CA LEU A 33 13.35 -11.53 -0.65
C LEU A 33 14.27 -11.72 0.55
N ALA A 34 15.56 -11.43 0.37
CA ALA A 34 16.54 -11.37 1.44
C ALA A 34 17.67 -10.39 1.09
N PRO A 35 18.45 -9.92 2.07
CA PRO A 35 19.50 -8.95 1.83
C PRO A 35 20.64 -9.50 0.95
N TRP A 36 21.03 -8.69 -0.03
CA TRP A 36 22.31 -8.79 -0.74
C TRP A 36 22.97 -7.42 -0.66
N ARG A 37 24.12 -7.34 0.04
CA ARG A 37 24.81 -6.05 0.27
C ARG A 37 23.89 -4.92 0.76
N ASN A 38 23.06 -5.23 1.76
CA ASN A 38 22.12 -4.30 2.38
C ASN A 38 20.97 -3.83 1.46
N ARG A 39 20.69 -4.56 0.38
CA ARG A 39 19.50 -4.34 -0.47
C ARG A 39 18.71 -5.65 -0.57
N LEU A 40 17.39 -5.56 -0.49
CA LEU A 40 16.56 -6.75 -0.72
C LEU A 40 16.68 -7.20 -2.16
N ASN A 41 16.94 -8.49 -2.32
CA ASN A 41 17.08 -9.15 -3.60
C ASN A 41 16.28 -10.45 -3.60
N VAL A 42 16.02 -11.00 -4.78
CA VAL A 42 15.33 -12.27 -4.92
C VAL A 42 16.32 -13.42 -4.74
N TRP A 43 15.96 -14.33 -3.87
CA TRP A 43 16.67 -15.59 -3.61
C TRP A 43 15.76 -16.76 -3.95
N VAL A 44 16.34 -17.84 -4.44
CA VAL A 44 15.63 -19.06 -4.82
C VAL A 44 16.31 -20.28 -4.18
N THR A 45 15.49 -21.21 -3.68
CA THR A 45 15.92 -22.49 -3.12
C THR A 45 14.94 -23.60 -3.52
N ASP A 46 15.39 -24.86 -3.48
CA ASP A 46 14.54 -26.01 -3.73
C ASP A 46 13.65 -26.33 -2.51
N VAL A 47 12.40 -26.74 -2.74
CA VAL A 47 11.45 -27.09 -1.67
C VAL A 47 11.96 -28.28 -0.85
N GLU A 48 12.50 -29.30 -1.49
CA GLU A 48 13.03 -30.49 -0.82
C GLU A 48 14.25 -30.22 0.06
N ALA A 49 14.99 -29.14 -0.25
CA ALA A 49 16.17 -28.73 0.49
C ALA A 49 15.87 -27.99 1.79
N THR A 50 14.62 -27.79 2.13
CA THR A 50 14.19 -27.04 3.30
C THR A 50 13.90 -27.95 4.53
N GLY A 51 14.61 -29.03 4.75
CA GLY A 51 14.26 -30.19 5.62
C GLY A 51 14.64 -30.16 7.11
N GLY A 52 15.09 -29.05 7.71
CA GLY A 52 15.50 -29.01 9.14
C GLY A 52 14.96 -27.82 9.91
N GLU A 53 14.95 -27.92 11.26
CA GLU A 53 14.41 -26.87 12.16
C GLU A 53 15.13 -25.51 12.09
N SER A 54 16.22 -25.37 11.35
CA SER A 54 17.00 -24.13 11.30
C SER A 54 17.70 -23.77 10.00
N ASP A 55 17.76 -24.66 8.98
CA ASP A 55 18.54 -24.36 7.76
C ASP A 55 17.89 -24.96 6.51
N PHE A 56 17.87 -24.16 5.44
CA PHE A 56 17.69 -24.66 4.08
C PHE A 56 18.91 -25.52 3.75
N ASP A 57 18.74 -26.85 3.59
CA ASP A 57 19.84 -27.80 3.35
C ASP A 57 20.53 -27.63 1.98
N ALA A 58 19.92 -26.91 1.02
CA ALA A 58 20.60 -26.44 -0.18
C ALA A 58 20.96 -24.96 -0.03
N GLU A 59 22.16 -24.58 -0.45
CA GLU A 59 22.56 -23.17 -0.45
C GLU A 59 21.61 -22.34 -1.32
N PRO A 60 20.85 -21.37 -0.73
CA PRO A 60 19.99 -20.48 -1.48
C PRO A 60 20.82 -19.66 -2.46
N ARG A 61 20.28 -19.40 -3.64
CA ARG A 61 20.94 -18.58 -4.67
C ARG A 61 20.29 -17.21 -4.78
N CYS A 62 21.09 -16.14 -4.65
CA CYS A 62 20.66 -14.80 -5.03
C CYS A 62 20.60 -14.71 -6.56
N VAL A 63 19.43 -14.36 -7.11
CA VAL A 63 19.21 -14.41 -8.57
C VAL A 63 19.12 -13.02 -9.21
N THR A 64 19.17 -11.95 -8.42
CA THR A 64 19.09 -10.57 -8.93
C THR A 64 20.35 -9.75 -8.65
N ALA A 65 20.91 -9.82 -7.44
CA ALA A 65 22.16 -9.18 -7.02
C ALA A 65 22.23 -7.64 -7.30
N ASP A 66 21.13 -6.92 -7.15
CA ASP A 66 21.11 -5.45 -7.23
C ASP A 66 21.77 -4.83 -6.00
N GLU A 67 22.70 -3.90 -6.20
CA GLU A 67 23.46 -3.23 -5.13
C GLU A 67 22.93 -1.81 -4.83
N ASN A 68 22.09 -1.26 -5.69
CA ASN A 68 21.65 0.13 -5.61
C ASN A 68 20.31 0.28 -4.92
N ARG A 69 19.33 -0.56 -5.30
CA ARG A 69 17.95 -0.42 -4.83
C ARG A 69 17.32 -1.77 -4.48
N SER A 70 16.57 -1.80 -3.40
CA SER A 70 15.85 -3.00 -2.99
C SER A 70 14.79 -3.39 -4.01
N ILE A 71 14.72 -4.68 -4.33
CA ILE A 71 13.61 -5.26 -5.08
C ILE A 71 12.46 -5.49 -4.10
N THR A 72 11.27 -5.02 -4.45
CA THR A 72 10.08 -5.13 -3.60
C THR A 72 9.01 -6.06 -4.18
N MET A 73 9.05 -6.30 -5.49
CA MET A 73 8.05 -7.11 -6.20
C MET A 73 8.71 -8.06 -7.18
N PHE A 74 8.34 -9.33 -7.09
CA PHE A 74 8.70 -10.36 -8.06
C PHE A 74 7.52 -11.32 -8.24
N GLN A 75 7.51 -12.04 -9.35
CA GLN A 75 6.48 -13.03 -9.63
C GLN A 75 7.01 -14.18 -10.49
N TRP A 76 6.51 -15.37 -10.24
CA TRP A 76 6.66 -16.50 -11.13
C TRP A 76 5.89 -16.28 -12.42
N THR A 77 6.36 -16.88 -13.51
CA THR A 77 5.56 -17.06 -14.73
C THR A 77 5.04 -18.51 -14.79
N PRO A 78 4.05 -18.82 -15.64
CA PRO A 78 3.59 -20.22 -15.83
C PRO A 78 4.72 -21.18 -16.27
N ASP A 79 5.78 -20.67 -16.90
CA ASP A 79 7.03 -21.42 -17.12
C ASP A 79 7.97 -21.16 -15.94
N PRO A 80 8.22 -22.16 -15.06
CA PRO A 80 9.05 -21.98 -13.86
C PRO A 80 10.54 -21.67 -14.14
N ARG A 81 10.97 -21.71 -15.40
CA ARG A 81 12.26 -21.20 -15.84
C ARG A 81 12.37 -19.69 -15.67
N TRP A 82 11.24 -18.95 -15.89
CA TRP A 82 11.25 -17.49 -15.92
C TRP A 82 10.63 -16.89 -14.66
N MET A 83 11.34 -15.93 -14.10
CA MET A 83 10.82 -15.06 -13.07
C MET A 83 10.88 -13.61 -13.54
N LEU A 84 9.88 -12.81 -13.21
CA LEU A 84 9.82 -11.38 -13.49
C LEU A 84 9.93 -10.59 -12.19
N PHE A 85 10.58 -9.43 -12.26
CA PHE A 85 10.53 -8.43 -11.19
C PHE A 85 10.46 -7.03 -11.79
N MET A 86 10.04 -6.06 -10.97
CA MET A 86 9.97 -4.67 -11.37
C MET A 86 10.97 -3.85 -10.57
N GLN A 87 11.63 -2.89 -11.24
CA GLN A 87 12.59 -1.99 -10.62
C GLN A 87 12.46 -0.60 -11.23
N ASP A 88 12.57 0.45 -10.39
CA ASP A 88 12.67 1.84 -10.79
C ASP A 88 14.09 2.38 -10.57
N THR A 89 14.34 3.64 -10.94
CA THR A 89 15.62 4.28 -10.74
C THR A 89 15.51 5.38 -9.68
N ASN A 90 16.17 5.18 -8.53
CA ASN A 90 16.25 6.17 -7.45
C ASN A 90 14.88 6.70 -6.96
N GLY A 91 13.81 5.92 -7.07
CA GLY A 91 12.49 6.31 -6.60
C GLY A 91 11.67 7.16 -7.58
N ASP A 92 12.06 7.21 -8.85
CA ASP A 92 11.37 7.99 -9.90
C ASP A 92 10.04 7.37 -10.37
N GLU A 93 9.71 6.18 -9.88
CA GLU A 93 8.54 5.39 -10.24
C GLU A 93 8.39 5.06 -11.75
N ASN A 94 9.45 5.22 -12.55
CA ASN A 94 9.50 4.70 -13.91
C ASN A 94 9.92 3.23 -13.87
N TRP A 95 8.97 2.37 -13.54
CA TRP A 95 9.20 0.94 -13.34
C TRP A 95 9.49 0.23 -14.65
N HIS A 96 10.59 -0.55 -14.67
CA HIS A 96 10.94 -1.45 -15.76
C HIS A 96 10.69 -2.90 -15.35
N VAL A 97 10.34 -3.73 -16.32
CA VAL A 97 10.18 -5.19 -16.14
C VAL A 97 11.50 -5.88 -16.46
N HIS A 98 11.96 -6.66 -15.51
CA HIS A 98 13.18 -7.47 -15.65
C HIS A 98 12.82 -8.95 -15.62
N ARG A 99 13.60 -9.76 -16.36
CA ARG A 99 13.50 -11.21 -16.39
C ARG A 99 14.74 -11.85 -15.80
N ILE A 100 14.53 -12.92 -15.05
CA ILE A 100 15.56 -13.84 -14.56
C ILE A 100 15.39 -15.18 -15.28
N ASP A 101 16.50 -15.77 -15.77
CA ASP A 101 16.56 -17.14 -16.25
C ASP A 101 17.06 -18.05 -15.12
N LEU A 102 16.17 -18.84 -14.53
CA LEU A 102 16.51 -19.71 -13.41
C LEU A 102 17.24 -20.98 -13.82
N ASP A 103 17.21 -21.34 -15.11
CA ASP A 103 17.92 -22.49 -15.67
C ASP A 103 19.37 -22.15 -16.07
N ASP A 104 19.70 -20.85 -16.17
CA ASP A 104 21.06 -20.37 -16.38
C ASP A 104 21.54 -19.55 -15.16
N PRO A 105 22.25 -20.18 -14.20
CA PRO A 105 22.66 -19.52 -12.97
C PRO A 105 23.69 -18.39 -13.17
N GLU A 106 24.35 -18.33 -14.32
CA GLU A 106 25.34 -17.30 -14.66
C GLU A 106 24.71 -16.14 -15.44
N ALA A 107 23.46 -16.28 -15.90
CA ALA A 107 22.77 -15.22 -16.63
C ALA A 107 22.41 -14.05 -15.71
N ALA A 108 22.76 -12.83 -16.12
CA ALA A 108 22.29 -11.62 -15.46
C ALA A 108 20.81 -11.40 -15.75
N ALA A 109 20.13 -10.69 -14.86
CA ALA A 109 18.78 -10.20 -15.13
C ALA A 109 18.75 -9.31 -16.38
N VAL A 110 17.68 -9.44 -17.19
CA VAL A 110 17.52 -8.73 -18.46
C VAL A 110 16.35 -7.76 -18.32
N ASP A 111 16.61 -6.46 -18.57
CA ASP A 111 15.55 -5.46 -18.72
C ASP A 111 14.78 -5.71 -20.02
N LEU A 112 13.49 -6.01 -19.90
CA LEU A 112 12.60 -6.29 -21.03
C LEU A 112 11.88 -5.03 -21.53
N THR A 113 11.94 -3.92 -20.78
CA THR A 113 11.33 -2.63 -21.12
C THR A 113 12.33 -1.48 -21.05
N PRO A 114 13.50 -1.57 -21.73
CA PRO A 114 14.63 -0.64 -21.59
C PRO A 114 14.37 0.70 -22.30
N PHE A 115 13.30 1.40 -21.90
CA PHE A 115 12.91 2.68 -22.51
C PHE A 115 13.02 3.80 -21.48
N PRO A 116 14.02 4.70 -21.55
CA PRO A 116 14.21 5.76 -20.58
C PRO A 116 12.98 6.64 -20.40
N GLY A 117 12.56 6.86 -19.15
CA GLY A 117 11.40 7.69 -18.79
C GLY A 117 10.05 7.05 -19.13
N VAL A 118 10.01 5.79 -19.53
CA VAL A 118 8.79 5.01 -19.71
C VAL A 118 8.47 4.27 -18.41
N ARG A 119 7.23 4.36 -18.01
CA ARG A 119 6.69 3.61 -16.87
C ARG A 119 5.94 2.38 -17.36
N THR A 120 6.18 1.25 -16.73
CA THR A 120 5.37 0.03 -16.82
C THR A 120 4.58 -0.13 -15.53
N ASP A 121 3.24 -0.13 -15.59
CA ASP A 121 2.41 -0.18 -14.38
C ASP A 121 2.02 -1.60 -13.99
N PHE A 122 1.89 -2.49 -14.93
CA PHE A 122 1.36 -3.81 -14.69
C PHE A 122 1.97 -4.87 -15.61
N VAL A 123 2.19 -6.05 -15.04
CA VAL A 123 2.65 -7.23 -15.77
C VAL A 123 1.74 -8.40 -15.42
N GLN A 124 0.97 -8.86 -16.38
CA GLN A 124 0.11 -10.03 -16.22
C GLN A 124 0.60 -11.16 -17.11
N PRO A 125 1.24 -12.21 -16.56
CA PRO A 125 1.52 -13.42 -17.32
C PRO A 125 0.22 -14.03 -17.85
N LEU A 126 0.26 -14.47 -19.10
CA LEU A 126 -0.88 -15.17 -19.73
C LEU A 126 -0.79 -16.66 -19.41
N GLY A 127 -1.91 -17.37 -19.52
CA GLY A 127 -1.93 -18.83 -19.44
C GLY A 127 -1.15 -19.54 -20.55
N MET A 128 -0.66 -18.79 -21.53
CA MET A 128 0.28 -19.25 -22.54
C MET A 128 1.72 -19.03 -22.05
N PRO A 129 2.53 -20.08 -21.90
CA PRO A 129 3.90 -19.93 -21.45
C PRO A 129 4.69 -18.94 -22.30
N GLY A 130 5.50 -18.11 -21.62
CA GLY A 130 6.38 -17.15 -22.27
C GLY A 130 5.72 -15.86 -22.76
N ARG A 131 4.45 -15.59 -22.46
CA ARG A 131 3.73 -14.37 -22.82
C ARG A 131 3.19 -13.64 -21.60
N ALA A 132 3.21 -12.31 -21.66
CA ALA A 132 2.61 -11.43 -20.66
C ALA A 132 1.96 -10.22 -21.33
N ILE A 133 0.93 -9.65 -20.70
CA ILE A 133 0.45 -8.31 -21.02
C ILE A 133 1.14 -7.31 -20.10
N VAL A 134 1.64 -6.23 -20.68
CA VAL A 134 2.26 -5.11 -19.96
C VAL A 134 1.60 -3.79 -20.36
N HIS A 135 1.42 -2.90 -19.40
CA HIS A 135 0.86 -1.58 -19.63
C HIS A 135 1.97 -0.55 -19.54
N MET A 136 2.18 0.23 -20.60
CA MET A 136 3.27 1.18 -20.69
C MET A 136 2.86 2.50 -21.33
N ASN A 137 3.41 3.60 -20.83
CA ASN A 137 3.25 4.95 -21.42
C ASN A 137 4.30 5.27 -22.51
N LYS A 138 4.72 4.25 -23.26
CA LYS A 138 5.80 4.36 -24.27
C LYS A 138 5.47 5.32 -25.41
N ARG A 139 4.20 5.42 -25.83
CA ARG A 139 3.77 6.26 -26.94
C ARG A 139 3.60 7.72 -26.52
N THR A 140 2.98 7.95 -25.38
CA THR A 140 2.77 9.26 -24.77
C THR A 140 2.85 9.16 -23.24
N PRO A 141 3.44 10.15 -22.54
CA PRO A 141 3.64 10.08 -21.10
C PRO A 141 2.35 9.94 -20.27
N GLU A 142 1.22 10.38 -20.79
CA GLU A 142 -0.07 10.39 -20.10
C GLU A 142 -0.87 9.09 -20.26
N LEU A 143 -0.54 8.27 -21.28
CA LEU A 143 -1.41 7.18 -21.70
C LEU A 143 -0.72 5.83 -21.60
N MET A 144 -1.29 4.95 -20.79
CA MET A 144 -0.89 3.55 -20.72
C MET A 144 -1.53 2.75 -21.84
N ASP A 145 -0.72 2.30 -22.80
CA ASP A 145 -1.13 1.38 -23.85
C ASP A 145 -0.90 -0.07 -23.41
N ALA A 146 -1.67 -1.01 -23.96
CA ALA A 146 -1.48 -2.44 -23.68
C ALA A 146 -0.58 -3.08 -24.74
N TYR A 147 0.49 -3.72 -24.28
CA TYR A 147 1.43 -4.48 -25.13
C TYR A 147 1.44 -5.95 -24.72
N GLU A 148 1.64 -6.83 -25.69
CA GLU A 148 2.03 -8.22 -25.44
C GLU A 148 3.55 -8.31 -25.44
N LEU A 149 4.11 -8.86 -24.38
CA LEU A 149 5.53 -9.08 -24.18
C LEU A 149 5.86 -10.55 -24.38
N ASP A 150 6.81 -10.85 -25.26
CA ASP A 150 7.50 -12.13 -25.30
C ASP A 150 8.58 -12.16 -24.22
N ILE A 151 8.39 -12.98 -23.19
CA ILE A 151 9.27 -13.01 -22.01
C ILE A 151 10.66 -13.52 -22.39
N ALA A 152 10.77 -14.43 -23.37
CA ALA A 152 12.04 -15.04 -23.73
C ALA A 152 13.01 -14.09 -24.45
N ASN A 153 12.51 -13.17 -25.28
CA ASN A 153 13.32 -12.31 -26.12
C ASN A 153 13.08 -10.78 -25.93
N GLY A 154 12.05 -10.39 -25.14
CA GLY A 154 11.70 -8.99 -24.89
C GLY A 154 10.97 -8.32 -26.07
N GLU A 155 10.48 -9.08 -27.06
CA GLU A 155 9.70 -8.53 -28.15
C GLU A 155 8.35 -8.00 -27.64
N LEU A 156 8.04 -6.74 -27.98
CA LEU A 156 6.82 -6.05 -27.60
C LEU A 156 5.92 -5.84 -28.81
N THR A 157 4.70 -6.35 -28.73
CA THR A 157 3.65 -6.14 -29.75
C THR A 157 2.55 -5.27 -29.18
N LEU A 158 2.29 -4.10 -29.78
CA LEU A 158 1.18 -3.23 -29.38
C LEU A 158 -0.15 -3.92 -29.67
N ARG A 159 -0.94 -4.20 -28.63
CA ARG A 159 -2.25 -4.84 -28.69
C ARG A 159 -3.36 -3.78 -28.77
N ALA A 160 -3.32 -2.79 -27.90
CA ALA A 160 -4.31 -1.73 -27.85
C ALA A 160 -3.69 -0.38 -27.51
N GLU A 161 -4.02 0.64 -28.30
CA GLU A 161 -3.72 2.03 -27.99
C GLU A 161 -4.79 2.59 -27.04
N ASN A 162 -4.35 3.30 -26.01
CA ASN A 162 -5.26 4.05 -25.15
C ASN A 162 -5.84 5.26 -25.91
N PRO A 163 -7.16 5.35 -26.10
CA PRO A 163 -7.78 6.46 -26.83
C PRO A 163 -7.76 7.80 -26.06
N GLY A 164 -7.28 7.82 -24.80
CA GLY A 164 -7.12 9.04 -24.01
C GLY A 164 -7.79 9.01 -22.64
N ASN A 165 -8.60 8.01 -22.34
CA ASN A 165 -9.38 7.95 -21.10
C ASN A 165 -9.42 6.58 -20.42
N ILE A 166 -8.64 5.61 -20.89
CA ILE A 166 -8.50 4.32 -20.20
C ILE A 166 -7.55 4.53 -19.03
N VAL A 167 -8.05 4.30 -17.84
CA VAL A 167 -7.31 4.44 -16.58
C VAL A 167 -6.65 3.13 -16.14
N SER A 168 -7.19 1.99 -16.57
CA SER A 168 -6.61 0.67 -16.28
C SER A 168 -6.98 -0.33 -17.36
N TRP A 169 -6.05 -1.18 -17.74
CA TRP A 169 -6.28 -2.35 -18.56
C TRP A 169 -6.31 -3.61 -17.70
N MET A 170 -7.04 -4.62 -18.16
CA MET A 170 -7.05 -5.98 -17.62
C MET A 170 -7.00 -6.96 -18.78
N SER A 171 -6.56 -8.18 -18.51
CA SER A 171 -6.65 -9.25 -19.49
C SER A 171 -7.23 -10.53 -18.90
N SER A 172 -7.92 -11.30 -19.74
CA SER A 172 -8.25 -12.69 -19.43
C SER A 172 -7.02 -13.58 -19.60
N HIS A 173 -7.14 -14.81 -19.15
CA HIS A 173 -6.07 -15.80 -19.25
C HIS A 173 -5.64 -16.09 -20.71
N ASP A 174 -6.57 -15.96 -21.68
CA ASP A 174 -6.32 -16.10 -23.12
C ASP A 174 -5.95 -14.77 -23.82
N GLY A 175 -5.71 -13.69 -23.05
CA GLY A 175 -5.21 -12.41 -23.56
C GLY A 175 -6.25 -11.49 -24.19
N LYS A 176 -7.56 -11.70 -23.97
CA LYS A 176 -8.58 -10.70 -24.31
C LYS A 176 -8.42 -9.50 -23.39
N LEU A 177 -8.49 -8.29 -23.95
CA LEU A 177 -8.29 -7.06 -23.21
C LEU A 177 -9.62 -6.42 -22.79
N PHE A 178 -9.61 -5.86 -21.60
CA PHE A 178 -10.68 -5.06 -21.01
C PHE A 178 -10.09 -3.76 -20.47
N GLY A 179 -10.87 -2.70 -20.51
CA GLY A 179 -10.45 -1.40 -20.01
C GLY A 179 -11.45 -0.80 -19.05
N THR A 180 -10.93 -0.12 -18.06
CA THR A 180 -11.70 0.80 -17.23
C THR A 180 -11.42 2.20 -17.74
N THR A 181 -12.47 2.96 -18.08
CA THR A 181 -12.35 4.33 -18.55
C THR A 181 -13.01 5.28 -17.57
N MET A 182 -12.49 6.50 -17.50
CA MET A 182 -13.12 7.57 -16.75
C MET A 182 -13.62 8.64 -17.71
N THR A 183 -14.89 9.01 -17.60
CA THR A 183 -15.46 10.10 -18.37
C THR A 183 -15.04 11.45 -17.79
N VAL A 184 -15.25 12.52 -18.56
CA VAL A 184 -14.97 13.89 -18.11
C VAL A 184 -15.84 14.31 -16.91
N ASP A 185 -17.01 13.67 -16.77
CA ASP A 185 -17.95 13.92 -15.66
C ASP A 185 -17.61 13.06 -14.41
N GLY A 186 -16.58 12.20 -14.51
CA GLY A 186 -16.11 11.32 -13.43
C GLY A 186 -16.81 9.96 -13.37
N ASP A 187 -17.66 9.61 -14.35
CA ASP A 187 -18.27 8.29 -14.40
C ASP A 187 -17.23 7.24 -14.80
N LEU A 188 -17.35 6.07 -14.21
CA LEU A 188 -16.50 4.92 -14.53
C LEU A 188 -17.21 4.00 -15.51
N GLU A 189 -16.52 3.65 -16.60
CA GLU A 189 -17.01 2.71 -17.60
C GLU A 189 -16.11 1.49 -17.66
N ILE A 190 -16.70 0.30 -17.72
CA ILE A 190 -16.00 -0.96 -17.96
C ILE A 190 -16.33 -1.41 -19.38
N SER A 191 -15.29 -1.71 -20.17
CA SER A 191 -15.42 -2.02 -21.59
C SER A 191 -14.49 -3.15 -21.99
N GLN A 192 -14.85 -3.87 -23.07
CA GLN A 192 -14.02 -4.87 -23.72
C GLN A 192 -13.41 -4.29 -25.01
N TRP A 193 -12.11 -4.55 -25.21
CA TRP A 193 -11.44 -4.23 -26.48
C TRP A 193 -11.88 -5.21 -27.57
N ASP A 194 -12.31 -4.67 -28.70
CA ASP A 194 -12.59 -5.44 -29.93
C ASP A 194 -11.39 -5.32 -30.89
N GLU A 195 -10.65 -6.41 -31.01
CA GLU A 195 -9.46 -6.50 -31.88
C GLU A 195 -9.77 -6.23 -33.36
N SER A 196 -10.99 -6.56 -33.82
CA SER A 196 -11.38 -6.43 -35.22
C SER A 196 -11.69 -5.01 -35.64
N THR A 197 -12.34 -4.26 -34.75
CA THR A 197 -12.72 -2.86 -34.97
C THR A 197 -11.71 -1.88 -34.36
N ARG A 198 -10.86 -2.36 -33.44
CA ARG A 198 -9.93 -1.57 -32.61
C ARG A 198 -10.66 -0.49 -31.81
N THR A 199 -11.77 -0.86 -31.21
CA THR A 199 -12.62 0.01 -30.38
C THR A 199 -13.03 -0.66 -29.09
N MET A 200 -13.43 0.15 -28.08
CA MET A 200 -13.98 -0.35 -26.84
C MET A 200 -15.48 -0.63 -26.97
N ARG A 201 -15.93 -1.82 -26.56
CA ARG A 201 -17.34 -2.19 -26.43
C ARG A 201 -17.74 -2.03 -24.96
N LEU A 202 -18.64 -1.09 -24.68
CA LEU A 202 -19.13 -0.82 -23.33
C LEU A 202 -19.84 -2.05 -22.75
N ILE A 203 -19.55 -2.37 -21.49
CA ILE A 203 -20.19 -3.41 -20.68
C ILE A 203 -21.08 -2.78 -19.61
N GLY A 204 -20.57 -1.79 -18.86
CA GLY A 204 -21.31 -1.13 -17.79
C GLY A 204 -20.78 0.26 -17.48
N THR A 205 -21.68 1.11 -16.94
CA THR A 205 -21.37 2.49 -16.50
C THR A 205 -21.78 2.69 -15.05
N TYR A 206 -20.96 3.43 -14.30
CA TYR A 206 -21.13 3.72 -12.88
C TYR A 206 -20.99 5.23 -12.66
N ASP A 207 -22.01 5.85 -12.07
CA ASP A 207 -22.04 7.29 -11.76
C ASP A 207 -20.96 7.63 -10.74
N GLY A 208 -20.03 8.53 -11.09
CA GLY A 208 -18.89 8.88 -10.26
C GLY A 208 -19.28 9.66 -9.00
N LYS A 209 -20.42 10.36 -8.99
CA LYS A 209 -20.92 11.09 -7.82
C LYS A 209 -21.56 10.17 -6.79
N ASP A 210 -22.24 9.11 -7.28
CA ASP A 210 -22.83 8.10 -6.40
C ASP A 210 -21.81 7.13 -5.85
N TYR A 211 -20.76 6.82 -6.63
CA TYR A 211 -19.76 5.80 -6.29
C TYR A 211 -18.31 6.33 -6.35
N PRO A 212 -17.96 7.44 -5.66
CA PRO A 212 -16.57 7.90 -5.66
C PRO A 212 -15.68 6.82 -5.03
N LEU A 213 -14.67 6.38 -5.79
CA LEU A 213 -13.72 5.31 -5.39
C LEU A 213 -14.38 3.95 -5.05
N GLY A 214 -15.68 3.79 -5.23
CA GLY A 214 -16.44 2.66 -4.68
C GLY A 214 -16.63 1.47 -5.60
N ILE A 215 -16.28 1.59 -6.87
CA ILE A 215 -16.41 0.51 -7.86
C ILE A 215 -15.09 0.37 -8.59
N TRP A 216 -14.54 -0.83 -8.55
CA TRP A 216 -13.25 -1.10 -9.18
C TRP A 216 -13.18 -2.56 -9.66
N PRO A 217 -12.74 -2.77 -10.90
CA PRO A 217 -12.47 -4.11 -11.41
C PRO A 217 -11.31 -4.75 -10.67
N VAL A 218 -11.42 -6.04 -10.38
CA VAL A 218 -10.39 -6.82 -9.70
C VAL A 218 -9.69 -7.74 -10.69
N GLN A 219 -10.47 -8.62 -11.38
CA GLN A 219 -9.92 -9.64 -12.24
C GLN A 219 -10.96 -10.10 -13.26
N VAL A 220 -10.51 -10.36 -14.49
CA VAL A 220 -11.32 -11.03 -15.51
C VAL A 220 -11.41 -12.52 -15.18
N THR A 221 -12.60 -13.14 -15.36
CA THR A 221 -12.74 -14.59 -15.19
C THR A 221 -11.85 -15.34 -16.20
N PRO A 222 -11.39 -16.56 -15.89
CA PRO A 222 -10.45 -17.28 -16.75
C PRO A 222 -10.93 -17.43 -18.20
N ASP A 223 -12.21 -17.68 -18.39
CA ASP A 223 -12.87 -17.84 -19.70
C ASP A 223 -13.19 -16.51 -20.41
N GLY A 224 -12.95 -15.38 -19.74
CA GLY A 224 -13.26 -14.06 -20.25
C GLY A 224 -14.76 -13.73 -20.38
N SER A 225 -15.64 -14.55 -19.79
CA SER A 225 -17.09 -14.34 -19.83
C SER A 225 -17.60 -13.39 -18.76
N GLY A 226 -16.80 -13.12 -17.72
CA GLY A 226 -17.14 -12.26 -16.61
C GLY A 226 -15.97 -11.43 -16.12
N ILE A 227 -16.27 -10.47 -15.24
CA ILE A 227 -15.29 -9.67 -14.52
C ILE A 227 -15.71 -9.65 -13.05
N TRP A 228 -14.81 -10.03 -12.14
CA TRP A 228 -15.00 -9.80 -10.72
C TRP A 228 -14.65 -8.36 -10.39
N ILE A 229 -15.57 -7.69 -9.72
CA ILE A 229 -15.42 -6.28 -9.31
C ILE A 229 -15.73 -6.13 -7.84
N GLY A 230 -15.12 -5.12 -7.21
CA GLY A 230 -15.61 -4.54 -5.97
C GLY A 230 -16.74 -3.55 -6.30
N SER A 231 -17.95 -3.76 -5.78
CA SER A 231 -19.10 -2.90 -6.06
C SER A 231 -19.88 -2.56 -4.80
N ASN A 232 -20.15 -1.26 -4.59
CA ASN A 232 -21.07 -0.75 -3.60
C ASN A 232 -22.34 -0.14 -4.23
N ARG A 233 -22.69 -0.57 -5.45
CA ARG A 233 -23.96 -0.20 -6.11
C ARG A 233 -25.13 -0.68 -5.24
N ASP A 234 -26.06 0.23 -4.92
CA ASP A 234 -27.25 0.01 -4.10
C ASP A 234 -26.98 -0.46 -2.65
N THR A 235 -25.73 -0.41 -2.21
CA THR A 235 -25.31 -0.76 -0.85
C THR A 235 -24.32 0.25 -0.31
N ASP A 236 -24.12 0.24 1.02
CA ASP A 236 -23.03 1.02 1.63
C ASP A 236 -21.70 0.27 1.55
N ARG A 237 -21.71 -1.03 1.82
CA ARG A 237 -20.50 -1.87 1.81
C ARG A 237 -20.13 -2.34 0.40
N THR A 238 -18.83 -2.37 0.12
CA THR A 238 -18.31 -2.93 -1.13
C THR A 238 -18.36 -4.45 -1.07
N ARG A 239 -19.07 -5.04 -2.04
CA ARG A 239 -19.27 -6.49 -2.20
C ARG A 239 -18.40 -7.01 -3.33
N LEU A 240 -18.16 -8.31 -3.35
CA LEU A 240 -17.65 -9.00 -4.53
C LEU A 240 -18.82 -9.31 -5.47
N VAL A 241 -18.76 -8.77 -6.67
CA VAL A 241 -19.78 -8.91 -7.71
C VAL A 241 -19.12 -9.44 -8.98
N ARG A 242 -19.82 -10.28 -9.74
CA ARG A 242 -19.44 -10.68 -11.10
C ARG A 242 -20.31 -9.93 -12.11
N ILE A 243 -19.68 -9.23 -13.04
CA ILE A 243 -20.34 -8.68 -14.22
C ILE A 243 -20.26 -9.71 -15.35
N ASP A 244 -21.39 -10.00 -15.99
CA ASP A 244 -21.42 -10.77 -17.24
C ASP A 244 -21.00 -9.89 -18.42
N VAL A 245 -19.97 -10.29 -19.14
CA VAL A 245 -19.38 -9.50 -20.23
C VAL A 245 -20.32 -9.32 -21.42
N ALA A 246 -21.24 -10.27 -21.66
CA ALA A 246 -22.18 -10.21 -22.79
C ALA A 246 -23.38 -9.30 -22.51
N THR A 247 -23.88 -9.31 -21.27
CA THR A 247 -25.12 -8.62 -20.89
C THR A 247 -24.91 -7.37 -20.04
N GLY A 248 -23.77 -7.24 -19.34
CA GLY A 248 -23.52 -6.21 -18.32
C GLY A 248 -24.27 -6.45 -17.00
N GLU A 249 -24.92 -7.61 -16.84
CA GLU A 249 -25.67 -7.95 -15.64
C GLU A 249 -24.71 -8.25 -14.47
N GLU A 250 -25.00 -7.67 -13.31
CA GLU A 250 -24.27 -7.90 -12.08
C GLU A 250 -24.92 -9.01 -11.26
N THR A 251 -24.09 -9.90 -10.74
CA THR A 251 -24.49 -10.94 -9.80
C THR A 251 -23.58 -10.87 -8.57
N GLU A 252 -24.17 -10.77 -7.39
CA GLU A 252 -23.40 -10.85 -6.14
C GLU A 252 -22.79 -12.24 -6.00
N VAL A 253 -21.48 -12.26 -5.72
CA VAL A 253 -20.71 -13.49 -5.48
C VAL A 253 -20.55 -13.70 -3.99
N ASP A 254 -20.16 -12.64 -3.25
CA ASP A 254 -19.96 -12.68 -1.82
C ASP A 254 -20.01 -11.27 -1.21
N SER A 255 -20.33 -11.20 0.09
CA SER A 255 -20.38 -9.94 0.85
C SER A 255 -20.14 -10.16 2.33
N HIS A 256 -19.70 -9.11 3.02
CA HIS A 256 -19.61 -9.09 4.48
C HIS A 256 -20.59 -8.04 5.03
N PRO A 257 -21.31 -8.30 6.15
CA PRO A 257 -22.33 -7.37 6.66
C PRO A 257 -21.75 -6.07 7.21
N GLU A 258 -20.51 -6.07 7.69
CA GLU A 258 -19.89 -4.95 8.39
C GLU A 258 -18.70 -4.34 7.66
N PHE A 259 -18.00 -5.11 6.81
CA PHE A 259 -16.72 -4.71 6.20
C PHE A 259 -16.80 -4.69 4.68
N ASP A 260 -15.97 -3.84 4.09
CA ASP A 260 -15.79 -3.79 2.65
C ASP A 260 -14.86 -4.92 2.17
N LEU A 261 -15.09 -5.38 0.95
CA LEU A 261 -14.10 -6.17 0.21
C LEU A 261 -12.76 -5.42 0.22
N ALA A 262 -11.65 -6.12 0.45
CA ALA A 262 -10.31 -5.52 0.44
C ALA A 262 -10.09 -4.70 -0.83
N GLY A 263 -9.70 -3.45 -0.68
CA GLY A 263 -9.62 -2.50 -1.79
C GLY A 263 -8.33 -2.63 -2.61
N PRO A 264 -8.27 -2.01 -3.79
CA PRO A 264 -7.12 -2.09 -4.69
C PRO A 264 -5.87 -1.39 -4.13
N LEU A 265 -6.04 -0.46 -3.20
CA LEU A 265 -4.96 0.23 -2.49
C LEU A 265 -4.65 -0.42 -1.13
N GLY A 266 -5.26 -1.56 -0.85
CA GLY A 266 -5.04 -2.31 0.38
C GLY A 266 -3.72 -3.09 0.36
N LEU A 267 -3.26 -3.47 1.56
CA LEU A 267 -2.04 -4.26 1.75
C LEU A 267 -2.17 -5.71 1.27
N VAL A 268 -3.40 -6.18 1.04
CA VAL A 268 -3.69 -7.57 0.66
C VAL A 268 -4.59 -7.62 -0.58
N ALA A 269 -4.33 -8.60 -1.43
CA ALA A 269 -5.17 -8.84 -2.60
C ALA A 269 -6.59 -9.26 -2.19
N PRO A 270 -7.65 -8.70 -2.82
CA PRO A 270 -9.05 -8.99 -2.46
C PRO A 270 -9.50 -10.41 -2.78
N LEU A 271 -8.90 -11.03 -3.78
CA LEU A 271 -9.25 -12.37 -4.23
C LEU A 271 -8.13 -13.37 -3.96
N ILE A 272 -8.51 -14.58 -3.63
CA ILE A 272 -7.65 -15.75 -3.58
C ILE A 272 -8.06 -16.62 -4.76
N LEU A 273 -7.11 -16.86 -5.66
CA LEU A 273 -7.34 -17.56 -6.92
C LEU A 273 -6.52 -18.85 -6.97
N ASP A 274 -7.04 -19.83 -7.66
CA ASP A 274 -6.30 -21.02 -8.05
C ASP A 274 -5.17 -20.62 -9.01
N ASN A 275 -3.95 -21.06 -8.73
CA ASN A 275 -2.77 -20.58 -9.48
C ASN A 275 -2.75 -21.02 -10.94
N ARG A 276 -3.25 -22.24 -11.24
CA ARG A 276 -3.29 -22.79 -12.59
C ARG A 276 -4.48 -22.32 -13.40
N SER A 277 -5.68 -22.42 -12.83
CA SER A 277 -6.91 -22.14 -13.54
C SER A 277 -7.35 -20.69 -13.49
N GLY A 278 -6.92 -19.94 -12.47
CA GLY A 278 -7.39 -18.59 -12.16
C GLY A 278 -8.81 -18.56 -11.58
N GLU A 279 -9.38 -19.72 -11.22
CA GLU A 279 -10.71 -19.79 -10.61
C GLU A 279 -10.71 -19.20 -9.19
N LEU A 280 -11.87 -18.66 -8.80
CA LEU A 280 -12.05 -18.00 -7.51
C LEU A 280 -12.16 -19.00 -6.38
N LEU A 281 -11.24 -18.95 -5.43
CA LEU A 281 -11.20 -19.78 -4.23
C LEU A 281 -11.77 -19.05 -3.00
N GLY A 282 -11.52 -17.75 -2.88
CA GLY A 282 -11.97 -16.98 -1.73
C GLY A 282 -11.90 -15.48 -1.91
N ALA A 283 -12.51 -14.75 -0.98
CA ALA A 283 -12.53 -13.30 -0.93
C ALA A 283 -12.07 -12.78 0.44
N ARG A 284 -11.41 -11.61 0.46
CA ARG A 284 -10.93 -10.95 1.68
C ARG A 284 -11.71 -9.68 1.97
N TYR A 285 -12.06 -9.54 3.24
CA TYR A 285 -12.68 -8.35 3.82
C TYR A 285 -11.78 -7.77 4.90
N VAL A 286 -11.74 -6.45 5.02
CA VAL A 286 -10.85 -5.79 6.00
C VAL A 286 -11.68 -4.89 6.91
N GLY A 287 -11.77 -5.31 8.16
CA GLY A 287 -12.38 -4.58 9.27
C GLY A 287 -11.35 -4.19 10.33
N GLU A 288 -11.68 -4.40 11.60
CA GLU A 288 -10.69 -4.30 12.70
C GLU A 288 -9.54 -5.28 12.51
N ARG A 289 -9.89 -6.47 12.04
CA ARG A 289 -9.01 -7.56 11.59
C ARG A 289 -9.41 -7.98 10.19
N GLN A 290 -8.54 -8.71 9.50
CA GLN A 290 -8.85 -9.32 8.21
C GLN A 290 -9.77 -10.54 8.38
N VAL A 291 -10.71 -10.70 7.43
CA VAL A 291 -11.58 -11.86 7.33
C VAL A 291 -11.46 -12.48 5.93
N ILE A 292 -11.30 -13.79 5.84
CA ILE A 292 -11.27 -14.53 4.58
C ILE A 292 -12.52 -15.39 4.49
N HIS A 293 -13.30 -15.21 3.43
CA HIS A 293 -14.40 -16.09 3.07
C HIS A 293 -13.91 -17.10 2.04
N ALA A 294 -13.95 -18.40 2.39
CA ALA A 294 -13.69 -19.48 1.46
C ALA A 294 -14.94 -19.74 0.62
N LEU A 295 -14.80 -19.66 -0.71
CA LEU A 295 -15.87 -19.85 -1.68
C LEU A 295 -15.79 -21.21 -2.39
N ASP A 296 -14.62 -21.86 -2.33
CA ASP A 296 -14.38 -23.21 -2.81
C ASP A 296 -14.27 -24.19 -1.63
N PRO A 297 -14.93 -25.39 -1.70
CA PRO A 297 -14.91 -26.35 -0.58
C PRO A 297 -13.52 -26.90 -0.23
N ARG A 298 -12.66 -27.15 -1.23
CA ARG A 298 -11.29 -27.63 -0.99
C ARG A 298 -10.45 -26.53 -0.34
N PHE A 299 -10.62 -25.31 -0.80
CA PHE A 299 -9.96 -24.16 -0.20
C PHE A 299 -10.43 -23.90 1.24
N ALA A 300 -11.71 -24.16 1.55
CA ALA A 300 -12.20 -24.05 2.93
C ALA A 300 -11.48 -25.01 3.89
N GLU A 301 -11.13 -26.22 3.43
CA GLU A 301 -10.32 -27.17 4.20
C GLU A 301 -8.88 -26.66 4.37
N VAL A 302 -8.26 -26.11 3.30
CA VAL A 302 -6.93 -25.49 3.38
C VAL A 302 -6.95 -24.34 4.38
N LEU A 303 -7.90 -23.41 4.26
CA LEU A 303 -8.00 -22.23 5.13
C LEU A 303 -8.12 -22.62 6.60
N ALA A 304 -9.02 -23.55 6.92
CA ALA A 304 -9.21 -24.01 8.30
C ALA A 304 -7.93 -24.60 8.90
N ASN A 305 -7.15 -25.34 8.12
CA ASN A 305 -5.89 -25.92 8.61
C ASN A 305 -4.77 -24.88 8.75
N VAL A 306 -4.68 -23.92 7.81
CA VAL A 306 -3.60 -22.93 7.87
C VAL A 306 -3.85 -21.87 8.95
N GLU A 307 -5.10 -21.53 9.26
CA GLU A 307 -5.42 -20.59 10.34
C GLU A 307 -5.02 -21.13 11.74
N GLU A 308 -4.78 -22.44 11.88
CA GLU A 308 -4.29 -23.05 13.11
C GLU A 308 -2.75 -22.97 13.27
N LEU A 309 -1.99 -22.55 12.21
CA LEU A 309 -0.53 -22.59 12.23
C LEU A 309 0.10 -21.49 13.09
N ALA A 310 -0.52 -20.32 13.15
CA ALA A 310 -0.04 -19.19 13.94
C ALA A 310 -1.16 -18.22 14.32
N GLU A 311 -0.92 -17.44 15.36
CA GLU A 311 -1.78 -16.30 15.70
C GLU A 311 -1.53 -15.14 14.72
N GLY A 312 -2.57 -14.42 14.32
CA GLY A 312 -2.47 -13.26 13.45
C GLY A 312 -3.40 -13.33 12.24
N ASP A 313 -3.25 -12.35 11.34
CA ASP A 313 -3.98 -12.30 10.10
C ASP A 313 -3.18 -12.97 8.96
N VAL A 314 -3.85 -13.77 8.13
CA VAL A 314 -3.23 -14.41 6.96
C VAL A 314 -3.02 -13.39 5.85
N THR A 315 -1.82 -12.87 5.70
CA THR A 315 -1.49 -11.80 4.74
C THR A 315 -1.15 -12.33 3.35
N ALA A 316 -0.47 -13.47 3.25
CA ALA A 316 -0.18 -14.11 1.97
C ALA A 316 -0.67 -15.57 1.99
N LEU A 317 -1.25 -15.98 0.88
CA LEU A 317 -1.74 -17.34 0.67
C LEU A 317 -1.61 -17.66 -0.83
N ARG A 318 -0.62 -18.48 -1.18
CA ARG A 318 -0.31 -18.84 -2.56
C ARG A 318 0.06 -20.30 -2.67
N SER A 319 -0.49 -20.99 -3.67
CA SER A 319 -0.20 -22.40 -3.93
C SER A 319 0.68 -22.61 -5.16
N ASP A 320 1.18 -23.85 -5.29
CA ASP A 320 1.57 -24.41 -6.56
C ASP A 320 0.35 -24.64 -7.48
N ASP A 321 0.60 -25.03 -8.74
CA ASP A 321 -0.46 -25.27 -9.74
C ASP A 321 -1.38 -26.44 -9.40
N ASP A 322 -0.95 -27.39 -8.57
CA ASP A 322 -1.77 -28.53 -8.14
C ASP A 322 -2.61 -28.20 -6.88
N GLY A 323 -2.43 -26.99 -6.30
CA GLY A 323 -3.10 -26.57 -5.07
C GLY A 323 -2.75 -27.46 -3.88
N ARG A 324 -1.58 -28.12 -3.92
CA ARG A 324 -1.10 -29.01 -2.89
C ARG A 324 -0.26 -28.30 -1.86
N ARG A 325 0.77 -27.58 -2.32
CA ARG A 325 1.75 -26.88 -1.46
C ARG A 325 1.38 -25.40 -1.39
N TRP A 326 1.29 -24.87 -0.18
CA TRP A 326 0.89 -23.49 0.07
C TRP A 326 1.97 -22.75 0.83
N ILE A 327 2.35 -21.57 0.37
CA ILE A 327 3.06 -20.57 1.18
C ILE A 327 2.01 -19.74 1.90
N VAL A 328 2.12 -19.70 3.22
CA VAL A 328 1.21 -18.99 4.10
C VAL A 328 2.02 -18.03 4.96
N SER A 329 1.71 -16.74 4.91
CA SER A 329 2.33 -15.74 5.76
C SER A 329 1.31 -15.11 6.69
N PHE A 330 1.71 -14.93 7.93
CA PHE A 330 0.91 -14.30 8.98
C PHE A 330 1.51 -12.95 9.35
N ASN A 331 0.68 -12.06 9.88
CA ASN A 331 1.08 -10.82 10.52
C ASN A 331 0.29 -10.67 11.82
N SER A 332 0.94 -10.27 12.90
CA SER A 332 0.29 -9.87 14.14
C SER A 332 0.88 -8.56 14.64
N ASP A 333 0.26 -7.96 15.64
CA ASP A 333 0.70 -6.67 16.18
C ASP A 333 2.07 -6.71 16.86
N ARG A 334 2.46 -7.87 17.40
CA ARG A 334 3.72 -8.08 18.13
C ARG A 334 4.67 -9.07 17.47
N GLU A 335 4.32 -9.56 16.30
CA GLU A 335 5.18 -10.42 15.53
C GLU A 335 5.18 -9.93 14.07
N PRO A 336 6.33 -9.50 13.52
CA PRO A 336 6.41 -8.93 12.17
C PRO A 336 6.12 -9.94 11.06
N GLY A 337 5.78 -11.16 11.42
CA GLY A 337 5.30 -12.20 10.55
C GLY A 337 5.94 -13.56 10.80
N ALA A 338 5.24 -14.58 10.34
CA ALA A 338 5.74 -15.95 10.25
C ALA A 338 5.31 -16.52 8.91
N THR A 339 6.21 -17.16 8.17
CA THR A 339 5.92 -17.75 6.86
C THR A 339 6.10 -19.26 6.94
N TYR A 340 5.06 -19.99 6.53
CA TYR A 340 5.02 -21.44 6.53
C TYR A 340 4.89 -22.01 5.12
N LEU A 341 5.42 -23.19 4.91
CA LEU A 341 5.03 -24.10 3.86
C LEU A 341 4.05 -25.12 4.45
N TYR A 342 2.87 -25.26 3.84
CA TYR A 342 1.85 -26.22 4.20
C TYR A 342 1.59 -27.16 3.00
N ASP A 343 1.62 -28.48 3.22
CA ASP A 343 1.28 -29.50 2.24
C ASP A 343 -0.13 -30.04 2.58
N HIS A 344 -1.11 -29.74 1.72
CA HIS A 344 -2.49 -30.10 1.94
C HIS A 344 -2.75 -31.61 1.85
N ASP A 345 -1.99 -32.34 1.03
CA ASP A 345 -2.18 -33.79 0.88
C ASP A 345 -1.71 -34.58 2.10
N THR A 346 -0.67 -34.11 2.78
CA THR A 346 -0.13 -34.77 3.98
C THR A 346 -0.60 -34.14 5.28
N GLY A 347 -1.09 -32.89 5.24
CA GLY A 347 -1.38 -32.08 6.40
C GLY A 347 -0.14 -31.56 7.15
N GLU A 348 1.04 -31.77 6.60
CA GLU A 348 2.29 -31.33 7.22
C GLU A 348 2.51 -29.83 6.99
N SER A 349 3.01 -29.14 8.01
CA SER A 349 3.41 -27.75 7.93
C SER A 349 4.82 -27.54 8.44
N ARG A 350 5.50 -26.53 7.92
CA ARG A 350 6.85 -26.18 8.32
C ARG A 350 7.03 -24.67 8.32
N LEU A 351 7.52 -24.12 9.43
CA LEU A 351 7.97 -22.73 9.49
C LEU A 351 9.19 -22.57 8.57
N LEU A 352 9.10 -21.67 7.61
CA LEU A 352 10.21 -21.34 6.71
C LEU A 352 11.09 -20.25 7.32
N PHE A 353 10.50 -19.18 7.82
CA PHE A 353 11.22 -18.06 8.45
C PHE A 353 10.29 -17.11 9.19
N ARG A 354 10.92 -16.25 10.01
CA ARG A 354 10.38 -15.02 10.56
C ARG A 354 11.18 -13.85 9.99
N PRO A 355 10.54 -12.75 9.54
CA PRO A 355 11.26 -11.62 8.96
C PRO A 355 12.30 -10.97 9.89
N LEU A 356 11.94 -10.76 11.15
CA LEU A 356 12.78 -10.13 12.18
C LEU A 356 12.86 -11.04 13.42
N PRO A 357 13.58 -12.18 13.33
CA PRO A 357 13.57 -13.21 14.38
C PRO A 357 14.27 -12.78 15.69
N HIS A 358 15.03 -11.69 15.65
CA HIS A 358 15.72 -11.12 16.79
C HIS A 358 14.80 -10.30 17.72
N LEU A 359 13.62 -9.88 17.23
CA LEU A 359 12.68 -9.12 18.05
C LEU A 359 11.96 -10.05 19.04
N ASP A 360 11.97 -9.64 20.31
CA ASP A 360 11.21 -10.33 21.36
C ASP A 360 9.75 -9.85 21.37
N PRO A 361 8.76 -10.71 21.07
CA PRO A 361 7.35 -10.33 21.09
C PRO A 361 6.86 -9.76 22.43
N ASP A 362 7.50 -10.13 23.55
CA ASP A 362 7.14 -9.62 24.88
C ASP A 362 7.65 -8.18 25.13
N ALA A 363 8.61 -7.71 24.32
CA ALA A 363 9.08 -6.35 24.34
C ALA A 363 8.25 -5.42 23.43
N LEU A 364 7.46 -5.97 22.52
CA LEU A 364 6.63 -5.25 21.57
C LEU A 364 5.25 -4.93 22.14
N ALA A 365 4.74 -3.76 21.81
CA ALA A 365 3.48 -3.22 22.32
C ALA A 365 2.27 -3.78 21.55
N PRO A 366 1.20 -4.23 22.23
CA PRO A 366 -0.01 -4.68 21.57
C PRO A 366 -0.79 -3.50 20.95
N MET A 367 -1.36 -3.72 19.78
CA MET A 367 -2.22 -2.77 19.06
C MET A 367 -3.69 -3.10 19.35
N THR A 368 -4.40 -2.18 19.96
CA THR A 368 -5.80 -2.36 20.36
C THR A 368 -6.72 -1.58 19.45
N PRO A 369 -7.67 -2.23 18.73
CA PRO A 369 -8.73 -1.53 18.03
C PRO A 369 -9.60 -0.71 18.99
N VAL A 370 -9.89 0.52 18.63
CA VAL A 370 -10.80 1.41 19.38
C VAL A 370 -11.71 2.16 18.43
N THR A 371 -12.94 2.44 18.83
CA THR A 371 -13.87 3.27 18.07
C THR A 371 -14.07 4.58 18.82
N ILE A 372 -13.72 5.70 18.15
CA ILE A 372 -13.87 7.06 18.67
C ILE A 372 -15.07 7.68 18.00
N THR A 373 -15.88 8.41 18.75
CA THR A 373 -17.03 9.15 18.16
C THR A 373 -16.61 10.58 17.89
N SER A 374 -16.64 11.00 16.63
CA SER A 374 -16.38 12.39 16.24
C SER A 374 -17.45 13.34 16.80
N ARG A 375 -17.16 14.63 16.83
CA ARG A 375 -18.08 15.69 17.29
C ARG A 375 -19.41 15.73 16.54
N ASP A 376 -19.46 15.23 15.32
CA ASP A 376 -20.68 15.13 14.51
C ASP A 376 -21.29 13.71 14.48
N GLY A 377 -20.77 12.79 15.33
CA GLY A 377 -21.33 11.47 15.58
C GLY A 377 -20.85 10.37 14.66
N LEU A 378 -19.84 10.63 13.79
CA LEU A 378 -19.26 9.61 12.92
C LEU A 378 -18.35 8.67 13.73
N PRO A 379 -18.46 7.34 13.61
CA PRO A 379 -17.53 6.41 14.24
C PRO A 379 -16.19 6.42 13.51
N LEU A 380 -15.11 6.72 14.23
CA LEU A 380 -13.74 6.70 13.75
C LEU A 380 -13.07 5.42 14.23
N HIS A 381 -12.90 4.46 13.34
CA HIS A 381 -12.21 3.21 13.63
C HIS A 381 -10.71 3.46 13.73
N SER A 382 -10.13 3.20 14.87
CA SER A 382 -8.77 3.62 15.22
C SER A 382 -8.01 2.50 15.90
N TYR A 383 -6.70 2.67 16.02
CA TYR A 383 -5.85 1.75 16.76
C TYR A 383 -5.04 2.54 17.80
N LEU A 384 -5.04 2.01 19.04
CA LEU A 384 -4.26 2.54 20.14
C LEU A 384 -3.18 1.55 20.52
N THR A 385 -1.92 2.00 20.52
CA THR A 385 -0.77 1.24 21.01
C THR A 385 -0.18 1.94 22.21
N LEU A 386 -0.13 1.25 23.34
CA LEU A 386 0.38 1.77 24.61
C LEU A 386 1.73 1.14 24.94
N PRO A 387 2.70 1.91 25.45
CA PRO A 387 4.04 1.41 25.74
C PRO A 387 4.04 0.31 26.80
N VAL A 388 4.83 -0.74 26.59
CA VAL A 388 4.98 -1.84 27.54
C VAL A 388 5.72 -1.35 28.79
N GLY A 389 5.22 -1.76 29.97
CA GLY A 389 5.89 -1.51 31.25
C GLY A 389 5.72 -0.11 31.81
N ILE A 390 4.93 0.75 31.18
CA ILE A 390 4.58 2.08 31.66
C ILE A 390 3.08 2.10 32.01
N GLU A 391 2.72 2.77 33.10
CA GLU A 391 1.31 3.02 33.40
C GLU A 391 0.71 3.93 32.30
N PRO A 392 -0.44 3.55 31.70
CA PRO A 392 -1.00 4.30 30.58
C PRO A 392 -1.79 5.54 31.02
N VAL A 393 -1.12 6.45 31.74
CA VAL A 393 -1.75 7.65 32.31
C VAL A 393 -0.89 8.87 32.00
N GLY A 394 -1.48 9.83 31.26
CA GLY A 394 -0.82 11.10 30.94
C GLY A 394 0.50 10.94 30.18
N LEU A 395 0.53 10.00 29.23
CA LEU A 395 1.72 9.74 28.43
C LEU A 395 1.95 10.85 27.39
N PRO A 396 3.19 11.09 26.98
CA PRO A 396 3.42 11.76 25.69
C PRO A 396 2.82 10.89 24.59
N MET A 397 2.19 11.51 23.59
CA MET A 397 1.47 10.80 22.53
C MET A 397 1.90 11.24 21.14
N VAL A 398 1.95 10.31 20.21
CA VAL A 398 2.08 10.58 18.79
C VAL A 398 0.78 10.19 18.10
N LEU A 399 0.11 11.18 17.48
CA LEU A 399 -0.96 10.96 16.53
C LEU A 399 -0.29 10.64 15.19
N LEU A 400 -0.36 9.38 14.77
CA LEU A 400 0.20 8.90 13.52
C LEU A 400 -0.89 8.87 12.46
N VAL A 401 -0.72 9.65 11.38
CA VAL A 401 -1.75 9.86 10.35
C VAL A 401 -1.35 9.17 9.06
N ASN A 402 -2.18 8.25 8.58
CA ASN A 402 -1.94 7.52 7.35
C ASN A 402 -1.98 8.43 6.10
N GLY A 403 -1.22 8.04 5.09
CA GLY A 403 -1.28 8.63 3.76
C GLY A 403 -2.54 8.25 2.99
N GLY A 404 -2.68 8.75 1.77
CA GLY A 404 -3.82 8.50 0.91
C GLY A 404 -4.44 9.79 0.38
N PRO A 405 -5.63 10.25 0.86
CA PRO A 405 -6.38 9.86 2.05
C PRO A 405 -7.25 8.60 1.92
N TRP A 406 -7.43 8.09 0.70
CA TRP A 406 -8.26 6.91 0.39
C TRP A 406 -7.50 5.61 0.66
N ALA A 407 -6.91 5.53 1.83
CA ALA A 407 -6.23 4.38 2.39
C ALA A 407 -6.74 4.16 3.81
N ARG A 408 -6.07 3.34 4.60
CA ARG A 408 -6.40 3.11 6.00
C ARG A 408 -5.21 2.54 6.77
N ASP A 409 -5.21 2.75 8.08
CA ASP A 409 -4.45 1.92 9.00
C ASP A 409 -5.18 0.58 9.21
N ALA A 410 -4.40 -0.47 9.42
CA ALA A 410 -4.90 -1.82 9.70
C ALA A 410 -4.17 -2.40 10.90
N TRP A 411 -4.80 -3.37 11.55
CA TRP A 411 -4.17 -4.10 12.64
C TRP A 411 -2.98 -4.93 12.14
N GLY A 412 -1.90 -4.92 12.91
CA GLY A 412 -0.70 -5.71 12.63
C GLY A 412 0.58 -5.01 13.07
N PHE A 413 1.72 -5.63 12.77
CA PHE A 413 3.03 -5.07 13.07
C PHE A 413 3.33 -3.86 12.18
N ALA A 414 3.70 -2.78 12.83
CA ALA A 414 4.23 -1.58 12.19
C ALA A 414 5.50 -1.14 12.94
N ALA A 415 6.64 -1.17 12.25
CA ALA A 415 7.95 -0.88 12.87
C ALA A 415 7.98 0.52 13.50
N GLU A 416 7.39 1.52 12.84
CA GLU A 416 7.29 2.88 13.34
C GLU A 416 6.44 2.98 14.63
N VAL A 417 5.33 2.25 14.69
CA VAL A 417 4.47 2.20 15.89
C VAL A 417 5.23 1.55 17.05
N GLN A 418 5.94 0.45 16.77
CA GLN A 418 6.74 -0.24 17.77
C GLN A 418 7.93 0.61 18.25
N LEU A 419 8.61 1.33 17.35
CA LEU A 419 9.63 2.29 17.74
C LEU A 419 9.07 3.32 18.72
N LEU A 420 8.00 3.99 18.34
CA LEU A 420 7.39 5.06 19.15
C LEU A 420 6.91 4.53 20.51
N ALA A 421 6.24 3.39 20.53
CA ALA A 421 5.79 2.77 21.77
C ALA A 421 6.96 2.35 22.68
N ASN A 422 8.04 1.79 22.10
CA ASN A 422 9.24 1.44 22.86
C ASN A 422 9.94 2.68 23.43
N ARG A 423 9.80 3.86 22.80
CA ARG A 423 10.32 5.16 23.31
C ARG A 423 9.46 5.75 24.42
N GLY A 424 8.29 5.14 24.71
CA GLY A 424 7.41 5.54 25.80
C GLY A 424 6.22 6.40 25.38
N TYR A 425 5.95 6.51 24.09
CA TYR A 425 4.80 7.25 23.56
C TYR A 425 3.57 6.35 23.48
N ALA A 426 2.40 6.89 23.84
CA ALA A 426 1.16 6.35 23.32
C ALA A 426 1.10 6.67 21.82
N VAL A 427 0.70 5.71 20.99
CA VAL A 427 0.55 5.91 19.54
C VAL A 427 -0.92 5.73 19.19
N LEU A 428 -1.50 6.74 18.58
CA LEU A 428 -2.89 6.73 18.12
C LEU A 428 -2.94 6.84 16.59
N GLN A 429 -3.48 5.81 15.94
CA GLN A 429 -3.71 5.78 14.50
C GLN A 429 -5.20 5.90 14.25
N VAL A 430 -5.62 6.89 13.45
CA VAL A 430 -7.03 7.22 13.27
C VAL A 430 -7.42 7.04 11.81
N ASN A 431 -8.35 6.12 11.55
CA ASN A 431 -9.01 6.08 10.26
C ASN A 431 -10.10 7.19 10.24
N PHE A 432 -9.66 8.39 9.83
CA PHE A 432 -10.52 9.56 9.67
C PHE A 432 -11.48 9.37 8.49
N ARG A 433 -12.55 10.19 8.41
CA ARG A 433 -13.48 10.15 7.26
C ARG A 433 -12.73 10.25 5.93
N GLY A 434 -13.14 9.45 4.96
CA GLY A 434 -12.42 9.26 3.69
C GLY A 434 -11.54 8.03 3.66
N SER A 435 -11.16 7.45 4.81
CA SER A 435 -10.47 6.16 4.86
C SER A 435 -11.33 5.06 4.25
N THR A 436 -10.70 4.13 3.52
CA THR A 436 -11.38 3.02 2.85
C THR A 436 -11.66 1.85 3.80
N GLY A 437 -12.60 0.97 3.41
CA GLY A 437 -12.93 -0.24 4.19
C GLY A 437 -14.14 -0.09 5.12
N TYR A 438 -14.70 1.11 5.24
CA TYR A 438 -15.80 1.42 6.17
C TYR A 438 -17.09 1.85 5.47
N GLY A 439 -17.21 1.56 4.18
CA GLY A 439 -18.39 1.83 3.38
C GLY A 439 -18.35 3.16 2.63
N LYS A 440 -19.25 3.25 1.66
CA LYS A 440 -19.41 4.40 0.76
C LYS A 440 -19.70 5.70 1.49
N ALA A 441 -20.58 5.66 2.50
CA ALA A 441 -20.96 6.83 3.27
C ALA A 441 -19.75 7.43 4.01
N PHE A 442 -18.87 6.58 4.54
CA PHE A 442 -17.65 7.02 5.24
C PHE A 442 -16.66 7.70 4.28
N VAL A 443 -16.49 7.15 3.08
CA VAL A 443 -15.65 7.75 2.03
C VAL A 443 -16.26 9.10 1.58
N LYS A 444 -17.57 9.15 1.28
CA LYS A 444 -18.25 10.37 0.82
C LYS A 444 -18.27 11.48 1.87
N ALA A 445 -18.17 11.15 3.16
CA ALA A 445 -18.11 12.15 4.23
C ALA A 445 -16.87 13.06 4.16
N ALA A 446 -15.87 12.70 3.35
CA ALA A 446 -14.65 13.49 3.16
C ALA A 446 -14.69 14.45 1.95
N VAL A 447 -15.74 14.39 1.13
CA VAL A 447 -15.85 15.25 -0.06
C VAL A 447 -15.88 16.73 0.35
N GLY A 448 -14.91 17.51 -0.13
CA GLY A 448 -14.75 18.92 0.22
C GLY A 448 -14.22 19.21 1.63
N GLU A 449 -13.82 18.19 2.39
CA GLU A 449 -13.49 18.31 3.82
C GLU A 449 -11.98 18.27 4.14
N PHE A 450 -11.12 18.44 3.15
CA PHE A 450 -9.68 18.64 3.39
C PHE A 450 -9.45 19.91 4.23
N ALA A 451 -8.68 19.82 5.31
CA ALA A 451 -8.54 20.82 6.38
C ALA A 451 -9.87 21.23 7.06
N GLY A 452 -10.97 20.56 6.77
CA GLY A 452 -12.26 20.69 7.41
C GLY A 452 -12.51 19.54 8.40
N LYS A 453 -13.60 18.80 8.22
CA LYS A 453 -14.01 17.72 9.13
C LYS A 453 -13.00 16.55 9.16
N MET A 454 -12.20 16.33 8.10
CA MET A 454 -11.11 15.35 8.14
C MET A 454 -10.07 15.73 9.20
N HIS A 455 -9.79 17.03 9.37
CA HIS A 455 -8.93 17.53 10.44
C HIS A 455 -9.65 17.49 11.79
N ASP A 456 -10.93 17.85 11.84
CA ASP A 456 -11.73 17.76 13.06
C ASP A 456 -11.74 16.33 13.65
N ASP A 457 -11.81 15.28 12.82
CA ASP A 457 -11.72 13.89 13.26
C ASP A 457 -10.41 13.60 14.00
N LEU A 458 -9.29 14.15 13.52
CA LEU A 458 -7.98 13.99 14.16
C LEU A 458 -7.90 14.71 15.51
N ILE A 459 -8.48 15.91 15.59
CA ILE A 459 -8.55 16.68 16.85
C ILE A 459 -9.47 15.98 17.87
N ASP A 460 -10.62 15.47 17.43
CA ASP A 460 -11.56 14.71 18.28
C ASP A 460 -10.88 13.45 18.85
N ALA A 461 -10.03 12.80 18.06
CA ALA A 461 -9.27 11.64 18.52
C ALA A 461 -8.20 12.02 19.57
N VAL A 462 -7.53 13.14 19.41
CA VAL A 462 -6.61 13.68 20.44
C VAL A 462 -7.38 13.99 21.72
N ASP A 463 -8.52 14.69 21.60
CA ASP A 463 -9.37 15.04 22.74
C ASP A 463 -9.84 13.78 23.47
N TRP A 464 -10.30 12.76 22.73
CA TRP A 464 -10.68 11.49 23.29
C TRP A 464 -9.53 10.83 24.09
N ALA A 465 -8.32 10.77 23.53
CA ALA A 465 -7.19 10.15 24.23
C ALA A 465 -6.81 10.87 25.53
N VAL A 466 -6.94 12.21 25.54
CA VAL A 466 -6.72 13.04 26.74
C VAL A 466 -7.86 12.82 27.77
N GLU A 467 -9.11 12.77 27.33
CA GLU A 467 -10.27 12.53 28.20
C GLU A 467 -10.27 11.12 28.83
N GLN A 468 -9.78 10.12 28.08
CA GLN A 468 -9.56 8.77 28.62
C GLN A 468 -8.39 8.71 29.59
N GLY A 469 -7.58 9.77 29.69
CA GLY A 469 -6.43 9.84 30.57
C GLY A 469 -5.16 9.18 30.01
N TYR A 470 -5.16 8.70 28.77
CA TYR A 470 -3.99 8.11 28.12
C TYR A 470 -2.93 9.14 27.82
N ALA A 471 -3.32 10.30 27.25
CA ALA A 471 -2.41 11.31 26.77
C ALA A 471 -2.33 12.56 27.66
N ASP A 472 -1.14 13.13 27.74
CA ASP A 472 -0.91 14.47 28.29
C ASP A 472 -1.13 15.52 27.18
N ARG A 473 -2.10 16.40 27.38
CA ARG A 473 -2.46 17.47 26.43
C ARG A 473 -1.29 18.33 25.96
N GLU A 474 -0.32 18.57 26.85
CA GLU A 474 0.84 19.43 26.56
C GLU A 474 1.94 18.69 25.77
N ARG A 475 1.82 17.36 25.60
CA ARG A 475 2.85 16.50 24.99
C ARG A 475 2.27 15.61 23.89
N VAL A 476 1.56 16.21 22.94
CA VAL A 476 1.04 15.53 21.76
C VAL A 476 1.80 16.00 20.53
N ALA A 477 2.35 15.05 19.76
CA ALA A 477 2.89 15.30 18.42
C ALA A 477 1.95 14.75 17.34
N ILE A 478 2.03 15.32 16.14
CA ILE A 478 1.43 14.78 14.93
C ILE A 478 2.52 14.37 13.94
N PHE A 479 2.41 13.17 13.39
CA PHE A 479 3.34 12.63 12.42
C PHE A 479 2.56 11.95 11.29
N GLY A 480 2.93 12.18 10.04
CA GLY A 480 2.34 11.47 8.92
C GLY A 480 3.08 11.66 7.62
N GLY A 481 2.80 10.75 6.68
CA GLY A 481 3.38 10.76 5.34
C GLY A 481 2.35 11.11 4.27
N SER A 482 2.76 11.82 3.19
CA SER A 482 1.90 12.15 2.06
C SER A 482 0.69 12.98 2.49
N TYR A 483 -0.54 12.46 2.35
CA TYR A 483 -1.71 13.11 2.95
C TYR A 483 -1.55 13.27 4.48
N GLY A 484 -0.94 12.30 5.17
CA GLY A 484 -0.63 12.42 6.61
C GLY A 484 0.33 13.58 6.92
N GLY A 485 1.29 13.85 6.02
CA GLY A 485 2.15 15.04 6.08
C GLY A 485 1.37 16.34 5.89
N TYR A 486 0.45 16.37 4.91
CA TYR A 486 -0.50 17.47 4.79
C TYR A 486 -1.31 17.67 6.09
N ALA A 487 -1.82 16.59 6.69
CA ALA A 487 -2.57 16.65 7.93
C ALA A 487 -1.70 17.18 9.10
N ALA A 488 -0.42 16.82 9.16
CA ALA A 488 0.52 17.39 10.14
C ALA A 488 0.69 18.89 9.95
N LEU A 489 0.86 19.34 8.70
CA LEU A 489 0.96 20.76 8.36
C LEU A 489 -0.36 21.52 8.63
N VAL A 490 -1.52 20.91 8.36
CA VAL A 490 -2.83 21.47 8.76
C VAL A 490 -2.90 21.60 10.28
N GLY A 491 -2.44 20.60 11.03
CA GLY A 491 -2.40 20.65 12.49
C GLY A 491 -1.66 21.87 13.03
N VAL A 492 -0.52 22.19 12.47
CA VAL A 492 0.32 23.32 12.96
C VAL A 492 -0.08 24.67 12.39
N THR A 493 -0.97 24.72 11.39
CA THR A 493 -1.46 25.97 10.77
C THR A 493 -2.88 26.33 11.18
N PHE A 494 -3.81 25.35 11.23
CA PHE A 494 -5.22 25.57 11.52
C PHE A 494 -5.53 25.42 13.03
N THR A 495 -4.77 24.57 13.73
CA THR A 495 -4.87 24.36 15.19
C THR A 495 -3.51 24.50 15.88
N PRO A 496 -2.84 25.66 15.77
CA PRO A 496 -1.43 25.83 16.12
C PRO A 496 -1.12 25.67 17.62
N ASP A 497 -2.13 25.53 18.47
CA ASP A 497 -2.00 25.36 19.92
C ASP A 497 -2.18 23.91 20.38
N VAL A 498 -2.47 22.96 19.46
CA VAL A 498 -2.79 21.57 19.84
C VAL A 498 -1.55 20.71 19.95
N PHE A 499 -0.59 20.86 19.04
CA PHE A 499 0.55 19.98 18.94
C PHE A 499 1.83 20.62 19.47
N ALA A 500 2.57 19.89 20.28
CA ALA A 500 3.87 20.27 20.82
C ALA A 500 5.02 20.10 19.80
N ALA A 501 4.85 19.19 18.83
CA ALA A 501 5.78 18.92 17.73
C ALA A 501 5.02 18.36 16.52
N ALA A 502 5.59 18.52 15.32
CA ALA A 502 5.03 17.94 14.12
C ALA A 502 6.13 17.39 13.19
N ILE A 503 5.80 16.29 12.49
CA ILE A 503 6.67 15.69 11.50
C ILE A 503 5.90 15.57 10.19
N ASP A 504 6.41 16.23 9.18
CA ASP A 504 5.90 16.22 7.81
C ASP A 504 6.82 15.36 6.94
N TYR A 505 6.35 14.20 6.53
CA TYR A 505 7.05 13.30 5.63
C TYR A 505 6.40 13.30 4.25
N VAL A 506 7.09 13.84 3.24
CA VAL A 506 6.64 13.96 1.84
C VAL A 506 5.23 14.55 1.71
N GLY A 507 4.92 15.56 2.52
CA GLY A 507 3.56 16.11 2.65
C GLY A 507 3.25 17.25 1.68
N ILE A 508 1.96 17.48 1.49
CA ILE A 508 1.43 18.51 0.60
C ILE A 508 1.35 19.84 1.34
N SER A 509 2.07 20.86 0.90
CA SER A 509 1.98 22.22 1.47
C SER A 509 0.96 23.09 0.75
N SER A 510 0.72 22.84 -0.56
CA SER A 510 -0.22 23.58 -1.40
C SER A 510 -1.08 22.63 -2.25
N LEU A 511 -2.36 22.54 -1.95
CA LEU A 511 -3.29 21.68 -2.71
C LEU A 511 -3.34 22.07 -4.19
N ALA A 512 -3.37 23.35 -4.52
CA ALA A 512 -3.42 23.82 -5.91
C ALA A 512 -2.14 23.49 -6.68
N ASN A 513 -0.97 23.62 -6.05
CA ASN A 513 0.31 23.26 -6.68
C ASN A 513 0.45 21.76 -6.83
N PHE A 514 0.12 20.98 -5.79
CA PHE A 514 0.11 19.53 -5.84
C PHE A 514 -0.74 19.02 -7.02
N MET A 515 -1.98 19.51 -7.17
CA MET A 515 -2.85 19.11 -8.27
C MET A 515 -2.27 19.40 -9.66
N ARG A 516 -1.50 20.48 -9.81
CA ARG A 516 -0.84 20.84 -11.06
C ARG A 516 0.42 20.01 -11.35
N THR A 517 1.07 19.52 -10.31
CA THR A 517 2.34 18.77 -10.40
C THR A 517 2.16 17.26 -10.36
N LEU A 518 0.93 16.76 -10.20
CA LEU A 518 0.64 15.34 -10.30
C LEU A 518 1.20 14.74 -11.59
N PRO A 519 1.77 13.51 -11.52
CA PRO A 519 2.36 12.88 -12.67
C PRO A 519 1.33 12.67 -13.79
N ASN A 520 1.80 12.74 -15.03
CA ASN A 520 0.93 12.70 -16.22
C ASN A 520 -0.01 11.49 -16.23
N VAL A 521 0.47 10.33 -15.76
CA VAL A 521 -0.32 9.09 -15.68
C VAL A 521 -1.50 9.17 -14.69
N ALA A 522 -1.48 10.12 -13.74
CA ALA A 522 -2.59 10.32 -12.80
C ALA A 522 -3.75 11.12 -13.41
N ARG A 523 -3.53 11.88 -14.48
CA ARG A 523 -4.53 12.79 -15.07
C ARG A 523 -5.86 12.14 -15.44
N PRO A 524 -5.89 10.92 -16.02
CA PRO A 524 -7.15 10.27 -16.34
C PRO A 524 -8.01 9.92 -15.09
N PHE A 525 -7.40 9.83 -13.91
CA PHE A 525 -8.09 9.47 -12.66
C PHE A 525 -8.69 10.66 -11.90
N LEU A 526 -8.36 11.90 -12.27
CA LEU A 526 -8.62 13.06 -11.41
C LEU A 526 -10.10 13.34 -11.17
N ALA A 527 -10.95 13.11 -12.18
CA ALA A 527 -12.35 13.54 -12.15
C ALA A 527 -13.17 12.91 -11.00
N ASN A 528 -12.96 11.62 -10.71
CA ASN A 528 -13.72 10.87 -9.70
C ASN A 528 -13.05 10.83 -8.31
N ASN A 529 -11.86 11.37 -8.18
CA ASN A 529 -11.15 11.41 -6.88
C ASN A 529 -10.73 12.83 -6.53
N TRP A 530 -9.55 13.28 -6.91
CA TRP A 530 -9.02 14.58 -6.51
C TRP A 530 -9.94 15.75 -6.84
N HIS A 531 -10.50 15.83 -8.07
CA HIS A 531 -11.41 16.91 -8.43
C HIS A 531 -12.72 16.86 -7.62
N ALA A 532 -13.23 15.65 -7.37
CA ALA A 532 -14.45 15.48 -6.58
C ALA A 532 -14.26 15.84 -5.09
N PHE A 533 -13.08 15.53 -4.52
CA PHE A 533 -12.81 15.72 -3.09
C PHE A 533 -12.14 17.06 -2.78
N VAL A 534 -11.31 17.57 -3.68
CA VAL A 534 -10.47 18.76 -3.45
C VAL A 534 -10.86 19.91 -4.35
N GLY A 535 -11.12 19.66 -5.63
CA GLY A 535 -11.47 20.66 -6.64
C GLY A 535 -10.53 20.65 -7.86
N ASP A 536 -10.89 21.40 -8.90
CA ASP A 536 -10.11 21.59 -10.12
C ASP A 536 -9.32 22.92 -10.05
N PRO A 537 -7.98 22.91 -10.06
CA PRO A 537 -7.17 24.13 -10.01
C PRO A 537 -7.24 24.98 -11.28
N SER A 538 -7.92 24.52 -12.35
CA SER A 538 -8.20 25.34 -13.53
C SER A 538 -9.40 26.27 -13.36
N ASP A 539 -10.26 26.00 -12.37
CA ASP A 539 -11.36 26.87 -11.97
C ASP A 539 -10.86 27.87 -10.90
N PRO A 540 -10.94 29.19 -11.13
CA PRO A 540 -10.41 30.18 -10.19
C PRO A 540 -11.08 30.19 -8.82
N GLU A 541 -12.37 29.82 -8.71
CA GLU A 541 -13.07 29.76 -7.42
C GLU A 541 -12.61 28.56 -6.62
N GLN A 542 -12.46 27.40 -7.28
CA GLN A 542 -11.96 26.19 -6.66
C GLN A 542 -10.48 26.30 -6.31
N GLU A 543 -9.67 26.97 -7.15
CA GLU A 543 -8.27 27.27 -6.81
C GLU A 543 -8.18 28.14 -5.53
N ALA A 544 -8.99 29.19 -5.43
CA ALA A 544 -9.01 30.04 -4.24
C ALA A 544 -9.41 29.26 -2.98
N ASP A 545 -10.36 28.34 -3.09
CA ASP A 545 -10.75 27.43 -2.02
C ASP A 545 -9.64 26.45 -1.64
N MET A 546 -8.95 25.87 -2.62
CA MET A 546 -7.77 25.01 -2.37
C MET A 546 -6.67 25.78 -1.62
N LEU A 547 -6.37 27.02 -2.04
CA LEU A 547 -5.39 27.86 -1.35
C LEU A 547 -5.82 28.19 0.08
N ALA A 548 -7.12 28.41 0.31
CA ALA A 548 -7.65 28.63 1.66
C ALA A 548 -7.55 27.38 2.57
N ARG A 549 -7.40 26.20 2.00
CA ARG A 549 -7.18 24.92 2.70
C ARG A 549 -5.73 24.43 2.65
N SER A 550 -4.82 25.24 2.11
CA SER A 550 -3.40 24.91 1.97
C SER A 550 -2.57 25.46 3.13
N PRO A 551 -1.77 24.62 3.80
CA PRO A 551 -0.90 25.05 4.91
C PRO A 551 0.04 26.19 4.55
N ILE A 552 0.61 26.23 3.35
CA ILE A 552 1.53 27.30 2.91
C ILE A 552 0.90 28.70 2.99
N THR A 553 -0.43 28.81 2.82
CA THR A 553 -1.16 30.07 2.93
C THR A 553 -1.12 30.65 4.34
N TYR A 554 -0.98 29.79 5.35
CA TYR A 554 -1.01 30.16 6.77
C TYR A 554 0.30 29.85 7.48
N VAL A 555 1.38 29.81 6.75
CA VAL A 555 2.73 29.54 7.30
C VAL A 555 3.10 30.50 8.45
N ASP A 556 2.48 31.68 8.48
CA ASP A 556 2.64 32.68 9.55
C ASP A 556 2.07 32.24 10.91
N ARG A 557 1.24 31.22 10.95
CA ARG A 557 0.67 30.69 12.20
C ARG A 557 1.55 29.59 12.81
N ILE A 558 2.49 29.02 12.05
CA ILE A 558 3.35 27.93 12.53
C ILE A 558 4.31 28.48 13.59
N LYS A 559 4.17 27.93 14.78
CA LYS A 559 5.04 28.16 15.94
C LYS A 559 5.55 26.87 16.57
N THR A 560 4.93 25.75 16.20
CA THR A 560 5.26 24.40 16.63
C THR A 560 6.58 23.96 15.99
N PRO A 561 7.52 23.36 16.71
CA PRO A 561 8.70 22.70 16.14
C PRO A 561 8.29 21.72 15.01
N LEU A 562 9.00 21.79 13.90
CA LEU A 562 8.67 21.03 12.69
C LEU A 562 9.91 20.34 12.12
N LEU A 563 9.79 19.03 11.87
CA LEU A 563 10.71 18.24 11.06
C LEU A 563 10.05 17.98 9.71
N VAL A 564 10.70 18.38 8.61
CA VAL A 564 10.26 18.15 7.23
C VAL A 564 11.20 17.14 6.58
N VAL A 565 10.65 16.11 5.95
CA VAL A 565 11.42 15.04 5.29
C VAL A 565 10.93 14.85 3.87
N GLN A 566 11.86 14.77 2.89
CA GLN A 566 11.52 14.74 1.47
C GLN A 566 12.46 13.82 0.68
N GLY A 567 11.91 13.07 -0.28
CA GLY A 567 12.67 12.40 -1.33
C GLY A 567 12.84 13.31 -2.54
N ALA A 568 14.06 13.45 -3.05
CA ALA A 568 14.36 14.39 -4.15
C ALA A 568 13.73 13.96 -5.48
N ASN A 569 13.45 12.66 -5.66
CA ASN A 569 12.85 12.11 -6.87
C ASN A 569 11.34 11.83 -6.71
N ASP A 570 10.70 12.40 -5.71
CA ASP A 570 9.29 12.22 -5.46
C ASP A 570 8.46 12.74 -6.64
N SER A 571 7.83 11.81 -7.37
CA SER A 571 7.00 12.11 -8.54
C SER A 571 5.54 12.43 -8.19
N ARG A 572 5.11 12.17 -6.94
CA ARG A 572 3.73 12.38 -6.46
C ARG A 572 3.57 13.71 -5.75
N VAL A 573 4.40 13.93 -4.73
CA VAL A 573 4.51 15.20 -4.01
C VAL A 573 5.90 15.76 -4.26
N VAL A 574 6.00 16.61 -5.26
CA VAL A 574 7.31 17.10 -5.74
C VAL A 574 8.08 17.82 -4.64
N GLN A 575 9.41 17.71 -4.64
CA GLN A 575 10.28 18.31 -3.64
C GLN A 575 9.99 19.81 -3.42
N ALA A 576 9.52 20.52 -4.44
CA ALA A 576 9.15 21.93 -4.36
C ALA A 576 8.06 22.24 -3.31
N GLU A 577 7.21 21.26 -2.93
CA GLU A 577 6.24 21.44 -1.85
C GLU A 577 6.95 21.70 -0.51
N SER A 578 7.94 20.86 -0.18
CA SER A 578 8.75 21.01 1.03
C SER A 578 9.71 22.20 0.95
N ASP A 579 10.40 22.41 -0.20
CA ASP A 579 11.33 23.53 -0.39
C ASP A 579 10.65 24.88 -0.17
N ASN A 580 9.44 25.08 -0.75
CA ASN A 580 8.69 26.32 -0.61
C ASN A 580 8.23 26.56 0.83
N LEU A 581 7.79 25.53 1.53
CA LEU A 581 7.39 25.62 2.94
C LEU A 581 8.58 25.99 3.83
N VAL A 582 9.70 25.28 3.68
CA VAL A 582 10.93 25.50 4.45
C VAL A 582 11.50 26.89 4.19
N ALA A 583 11.53 27.35 2.93
CA ALA A 583 11.96 28.70 2.59
C ALA A 583 11.09 29.76 3.25
N ALA A 584 9.75 29.62 3.18
CA ALA A 584 8.83 30.55 3.81
C ALA A 584 8.95 30.62 5.34
N LEU A 585 9.25 29.50 5.99
CA LEU A 585 9.53 29.46 7.44
C LEU A 585 10.85 30.14 7.79
N ARG A 586 11.93 29.84 7.07
CA ARG A 586 13.27 30.43 7.29
C ARG A 586 13.31 31.94 7.05
N ASP A 587 12.58 32.42 6.03
CA ASP A 587 12.46 33.88 5.76
C ASP A 587 11.83 34.65 6.93
N ARG A 588 11.08 33.95 7.78
CA ARG A 588 10.47 34.48 9.00
C ARG A 588 11.30 34.24 10.25
N GLY A 589 12.50 33.65 10.09
CA GLY A 589 13.39 33.32 11.21
C GLY A 589 12.91 32.13 12.05
N VAL A 590 12.03 31.30 11.53
CA VAL A 590 11.63 30.02 12.15
C VAL A 590 12.69 28.98 11.80
N ASP A 591 13.28 28.36 12.81
CA ASP A 591 14.17 27.22 12.61
C ASP A 591 13.34 25.97 12.34
N VAL A 592 13.64 25.30 11.22
CA VAL A 592 12.96 24.10 10.77
C VAL A 592 14.01 23.06 10.37
N GLU A 593 13.89 21.86 10.93
CA GLU A 593 14.72 20.74 10.52
C GLU A 593 14.23 20.24 9.15
N TYR A 594 15.15 20.08 8.20
CA TYR A 594 14.82 19.67 6.85
C TYR A 594 15.80 18.59 6.36
N MET A 595 15.27 17.40 6.10
CA MET A 595 16.00 16.25 5.57
C MET A 595 15.57 15.99 4.12
N VAL A 596 16.52 15.93 3.20
CA VAL A 596 16.30 15.51 1.81
C VAL A 596 17.20 14.33 1.49
N LYS A 597 16.67 13.33 0.79
CA LYS A 597 17.41 12.15 0.30
C LYS A 597 17.41 12.14 -1.23
N ASP A 598 18.59 12.24 -1.83
CA ASP A 598 18.77 12.42 -3.28
C ASP A 598 18.44 11.17 -4.11
N ASP A 599 18.44 9.99 -3.48
CA ASP A 599 18.20 8.68 -4.07
C ASP A 599 16.84 8.07 -3.67
N GLU A 600 15.90 8.91 -3.18
CA GLU A 600 14.57 8.50 -2.74
C GLU A 600 13.45 9.27 -3.44
N GLY A 601 12.29 8.59 -3.54
CA GLY A 601 11.04 9.12 -4.09
C GLY A 601 9.97 9.35 -3.04
N HIS A 602 8.72 8.97 -3.37
CA HIS A 602 7.56 9.09 -2.47
C HIS A 602 7.55 8.00 -1.40
N GLY A 603 8.50 8.06 -0.50
CA GLY A 603 8.79 7.06 0.53
C GLY A 603 10.21 6.53 0.38
N PHE A 604 10.88 6.34 1.52
CA PHE A 604 12.24 5.85 1.53
C PHE A 604 12.25 4.32 1.48
N LEU A 605 12.92 3.76 0.48
CA LEU A 605 13.08 2.32 0.31
C LEU A 605 14.49 1.82 0.65
N ASN A 606 15.48 2.71 0.61
CA ASN A 606 16.83 2.36 1.00
C ASN A 606 16.94 2.28 2.53
N PRO A 607 17.37 1.13 3.09
CA PRO A 607 17.40 0.94 4.55
C PRO A 607 18.23 1.99 5.29
N ASP A 608 19.35 2.42 4.71
CA ASP A 608 20.20 3.46 5.32
C ASP A 608 19.42 4.78 5.48
N ASN A 609 18.60 5.14 4.49
CA ASN A 609 17.77 6.34 4.52
C ASN A 609 16.60 6.21 5.50
N GLN A 610 16.00 5.03 5.62
CA GLN A 610 14.97 4.75 6.63
C GLN A 610 15.56 4.87 8.05
N ILE A 611 16.73 4.29 8.29
CA ILE A 611 17.44 4.37 9.58
C ILE A 611 17.73 5.82 9.91
N ASP A 612 18.27 6.62 8.98
CA ASP A 612 18.53 8.05 9.18
C ASP A 612 17.25 8.83 9.52
N LEU A 613 16.14 8.53 8.81
CA LEU A 613 14.84 9.13 9.08
C LEU A 613 14.39 8.85 10.52
N TYR A 614 14.39 7.59 10.94
CA TYR A 614 13.86 7.24 12.25
C TYR A 614 14.78 7.62 13.42
N HIS A 615 16.08 7.74 13.20
CA HIS A 615 16.97 8.43 14.15
C HIS A 615 16.64 9.92 14.29
N ALA A 616 16.32 10.61 13.20
CA ALA A 616 15.88 12.00 13.26
C ALA A 616 14.53 12.13 13.99
N VAL A 617 13.56 11.24 13.69
CA VAL A 617 12.25 11.19 14.35
C VAL A 617 12.40 10.96 15.86
N GLU A 618 13.19 9.96 16.26
CA GLU A 618 13.43 9.62 17.66
C GLU A 618 14.02 10.82 18.43
N ARG A 619 15.10 11.40 17.91
CA ARG A 619 15.77 12.56 18.52
C ARG A 619 14.82 13.75 18.62
N PHE A 620 14.13 14.09 17.54
CA PHE A 620 13.21 15.23 17.45
C PHE A 620 12.05 15.10 18.45
N LEU A 621 11.42 13.94 18.52
CA LEU A 621 10.33 13.71 19.47
C LEU A 621 10.81 13.71 20.92
N ALA A 622 12.00 13.16 21.21
CA ALA A 622 12.55 13.19 22.56
C ALA A 622 12.88 14.61 23.04
N GLU A 623 13.35 15.49 22.16
CA GLU A 623 13.62 16.89 22.47
C GLU A 623 12.33 17.65 22.86
N HIS A 624 11.22 17.40 22.18
CA HIS A 624 10.00 18.20 22.31
C HIS A 624 8.93 17.58 23.21
N LEU A 625 8.86 16.26 23.32
CA LEU A 625 7.86 15.55 24.13
C LEU A 625 8.46 14.82 25.34
N GLY A 626 9.78 14.71 25.40
CA GLY A 626 10.44 13.76 26.26
C GLY A 626 10.30 12.33 25.69
N GLY A 627 10.90 11.36 26.35
CA GLY A 627 10.94 9.97 25.90
C GLY A 627 12.34 9.41 25.93
N ARG A 628 12.47 8.13 25.60
CA ARG A 628 13.78 7.47 25.54
C ARG A 628 14.43 7.69 24.17
N VAL A 629 15.76 7.69 24.13
CA VAL A 629 16.56 7.72 22.90
C VAL A 629 17.55 6.56 22.92
N GLY A 630 17.69 5.84 21.81
CA GLY A 630 18.60 4.71 21.64
C GLY A 630 20.02 5.08 21.29
#